data_59f0da5d1338296cbdc87ab8e1744615
#
_entry.id   59f0da5d1338296cbdc87ab8e1744615
#
_cell.length_a   1.000
_cell.length_b   1.000
_cell.length_c   1.000
_cell.angle_alpha   90.00
_cell.angle_beta   90.00
_cell.angle_gamma   90.00
#
_symmetry.space_group_name_H-M   'P 1'
#
loop_
_entity.id
_entity.type
_entity.pdbx_description
1 polymer ?
#
loop_
_entity_poly.entity_id
_entity_poly.type
_entity_poly.pdbx_seq_one_letter_code
_entity_poly.pdbx_strand_id
1 'polypeptide(L)'
;MKSTQSQCAQERQGHPISRRTFIGLSMGALAAWLAGCRATITAQPSPITPPTPTSPPSSTPTPEPSPAASPAPPSPPSPTPTLEPSPAAPPSLPSLTSHWPATATSRVVVVRHSGVWVGSAPDPQIVLHMLDAGISALSDTADVLAVWRALSAPADRVLLKVNCISAGGPTQPAVAYAVVRRLQDAGLSAENILIFDRTDGELAAAGYTLNDGGPGVQCHGARGEGSVAALTQASVRFYQDLDAATAIVNIPTPKQHGSAGVSVALKNHYGSVNRPGALHGNWCDPAIVELNAQPNVRDKTRLVVGAALSVSPDDWNRPARENALLISFDPVALDTVGRDILVRHRQARGGDAGSLIEGARHLGTAQKLGLGATDVNLIDLREITLG
;
A
#
# COMPACT_ATOMS: atom_id res chain seq x y z
N MET A 1 12.25 35.28 69.23
CA MET A 1 11.34 36.43 69.03
C MET A 1 10.69 36.17 67.69
N LYS A 2 9.44 35.69 67.70
CA LYS A 2 8.18 36.40 67.45
C LYS A 2 8.26 37.23 66.16
N SER A 3 7.44 37.13 65.13
CA SER A 3 6.02 36.74 65.06
C SER A 3 5.58 36.91 63.62
N THR A 4 4.71 36.06 63.17
CA THR A 4 3.31 36.25 62.71
C THR A 4 3.09 36.51 61.24
N GLN A 5 2.41 35.56 60.63
CA GLN A 5 1.02 35.59 60.13
C GLN A 5 0.84 36.42 58.86
N SER A 6 0.03 36.14 57.87
CA SER A 6 -1.14 35.25 57.79
C SER A 6 -1.70 35.33 56.36
N GLN A 7 -2.29 34.22 55.90
CA GLN A 7 -3.48 34.13 55.03
C GLN A 7 -3.55 34.85 53.66
N CYS A 8 -3.70 34.09 52.57
CA CYS A 8 -5.02 33.95 51.96
C CYS A 8 -5.03 32.79 50.95
N ALA A 9 -5.63 31.69 51.37
CA ALA A 9 -6.10 30.64 50.43
C ALA A 9 -7.44 31.11 49.85
N GLN A 10 -7.61 31.03 48.56
CA GLN A 10 -8.93 31.16 47.94
C GLN A 10 -9.09 29.96 46.98
N GLU A 11 -9.83 28.97 47.50
CA GLU A 11 -10.39 27.83 46.79
C GLU A 11 -11.22 28.32 45.59
N ARG A 12 -10.92 27.79 44.41
CA ARG A 12 -11.90 27.75 43.33
C ARG A 12 -12.40 26.32 43.21
N GLN A 13 -13.57 26.08 43.76
CA GLN A 13 -14.34 24.85 43.55
C GLN A 13 -14.73 24.75 42.08
N GLY A 14 -14.17 23.76 41.35
CA GLY A 14 -14.64 23.31 40.05
C GLY A 14 -15.76 22.30 40.25
N HIS A 15 -16.97 22.60 39.85
CA HIS A 15 -18.08 21.64 39.82
C HIS A 15 -17.85 20.59 38.72
N PRO A 16 -18.05 19.29 38.95
CA PRO A 16 -17.99 18.27 37.95
C PRO A 16 -19.21 18.32 37.01
N ILE A 17 -18.99 18.53 35.73
CA ILE A 17 -20.05 18.46 34.72
C ILE A 17 -20.46 17.00 34.56
N SER A 18 -21.72 16.71 34.84
CA SER A 18 -22.35 15.40 34.77
C SER A 18 -22.39 14.88 33.33
N ARG A 19 -22.04 13.58 33.14
CA ARG A 19 -22.05 12.85 31.86
C ARG A 19 -23.42 12.78 31.12
N ARG A 20 -24.47 13.35 31.71
CA ARG A 20 -25.84 13.35 31.14
C ARG A 20 -26.15 14.56 30.26
N THR A 21 -25.31 15.60 30.22
CA THR A 21 -25.56 16.82 29.43
C THR A 21 -24.96 16.75 28.00
N PHE A 22 -24.16 15.72 27.69
CA PHE A 22 -23.51 15.60 26.37
C PHE A 22 -24.31 14.78 25.33
N ILE A 23 -25.41 14.14 25.73
CA ILE A 23 -26.25 13.32 24.82
C ILE A 23 -27.42 14.12 24.22
N GLY A 24 -27.66 15.34 24.68
CA GLY A 24 -28.82 16.15 24.29
C GLY A 24 -28.66 17.05 23.07
N LEU A 25 -27.44 17.22 22.51
CA LEU A 25 -27.19 18.18 21.43
C LEU A 25 -26.90 17.57 20.05
N SER A 26 -26.91 16.25 19.90
CA SER A 26 -26.62 15.57 18.62
C SER A 26 -27.83 14.97 17.88
N MET A 27 -29.06 15.19 18.37
CA MET A 27 -30.28 14.69 17.70
C MET A 27 -31.17 15.76 17.05
N GLY A 28 -30.74 17.02 16.98
CA GLY A 28 -31.50 18.12 16.43
C GLY A 28 -31.28 18.48 14.96
N ALA A 29 -30.34 17.86 14.27
CA ALA A 29 -29.93 18.27 12.90
C ALA A 29 -30.27 17.26 11.78
N LEU A 30 -31.06 16.21 12.05
CA LEU A 30 -31.37 15.17 11.02
C LEU A 30 -32.84 15.09 10.59
N ALA A 31 -33.67 16.07 10.91
CA ALA A 31 -35.12 16.05 10.63
C ALA A 31 -35.61 17.08 9.58
N ALA A 32 -34.73 17.74 8.83
CA ALA A 32 -35.12 18.81 7.90
C ALA A 32 -34.80 18.57 6.43
N TRP A 33 -34.56 17.31 5.97
CA TRP A 33 -34.22 17.02 4.57
C TRP A 33 -35.08 15.95 3.90
N LEU A 34 -36.33 15.76 4.30
CA LEU A 34 -37.28 14.83 3.66
C LEU A 34 -38.60 15.48 3.30
N ALA A 35 -38.58 16.68 2.72
CA ALA A 35 -39.79 17.25 2.09
C ALA A 35 -39.38 18.11 0.90
N GLY A 36 -39.45 17.54 -0.32
CA GLY A 36 -39.36 18.33 -1.54
C GLY A 36 -39.00 17.53 -2.78
N CYS A 37 -40.00 17.37 -3.64
CA CYS A 37 -39.97 17.03 -5.07
C CYS A 37 -40.03 15.55 -5.45
N ARG A 38 -41.25 15.03 -5.44
CA ARG A 38 -41.70 14.04 -6.42
C ARG A 38 -41.94 14.76 -7.76
N ALA A 39 -41.04 14.60 -8.72
CA ALA A 39 -41.32 14.86 -10.14
C ALA A 39 -41.60 13.52 -10.82
N THR A 40 -42.84 13.32 -11.21
CA THR A 40 -43.27 12.19 -12.04
C THR A 40 -42.79 12.44 -13.47
N ILE A 41 -41.78 11.65 -13.90
CA ILE A 41 -41.39 11.59 -15.32
C ILE A 41 -42.18 10.44 -15.94
N THR A 42 -43.19 10.80 -16.75
CA THR A 42 -43.87 9.89 -17.65
C THR A 42 -42.94 9.62 -18.85
N ALA A 43 -42.46 8.40 -18.96
CA ALA A 43 -41.73 7.95 -20.13
C ALA A 43 -42.71 7.66 -21.28
N GLN A 44 -42.57 8.37 -22.39
CA GLN A 44 -43.21 8.00 -23.67
C GLN A 44 -42.41 6.87 -24.34
N PRO A 45 -43.04 5.86 -24.89
CA PRO A 45 -42.35 4.83 -25.65
C PRO A 45 -41.93 5.36 -27.04
N SER A 46 -40.67 5.14 -27.38
CA SER A 46 -40.09 5.42 -28.70
C SER A 46 -40.64 4.45 -29.75
N PRO A 47 -40.87 4.90 -31.00
CA PRO A 47 -41.39 4.06 -32.07
C PRO A 47 -40.35 3.04 -32.54
N ILE A 48 -40.83 1.82 -32.73
CA ILE A 48 -40.10 0.67 -33.26
C ILE A 48 -39.92 0.87 -34.78
N THR A 49 -38.70 0.99 -35.26
CA THR A 49 -38.34 0.93 -36.68
C THR A 49 -38.30 -0.53 -37.15
N PRO A 50 -38.89 -0.85 -38.30
CA PRO A 50 -38.84 -2.21 -38.85
C PRO A 50 -37.48 -2.55 -39.44
N PRO A 51 -37.04 -3.84 -39.44
CA PRO A 51 -35.74 -4.26 -39.92
C PRO A 51 -35.65 -4.13 -41.45
N THR A 52 -34.50 -3.65 -41.91
CA THR A 52 -34.09 -3.57 -43.31
C THR A 52 -33.88 -4.97 -43.87
N PRO A 53 -34.31 -5.28 -45.07
CA PRO A 53 -34.15 -6.58 -45.70
C PRO A 53 -32.69 -6.84 -46.06
N THR A 54 -32.20 -7.99 -45.66
CA THR A 54 -30.85 -8.55 -45.97
C THR A 54 -30.79 -8.96 -47.45
N SER A 55 -29.82 -8.44 -48.16
CA SER A 55 -29.45 -8.88 -49.52
C SER A 55 -28.89 -10.30 -49.55
N PRO A 56 -29.12 -11.08 -50.63
CA PRO A 56 -28.61 -12.44 -50.76
C PRO A 56 -27.10 -12.48 -50.94
N PRO A 57 -26.42 -13.58 -50.55
CA PRO A 57 -24.97 -13.68 -50.67
C PRO A 57 -24.53 -13.82 -52.14
N SER A 58 -23.53 -13.03 -52.50
CA SER A 58 -22.83 -13.09 -53.79
C SER A 58 -22.00 -14.38 -53.85
N SER A 59 -22.21 -15.13 -54.94
CA SER A 59 -21.45 -16.35 -55.25
C SER A 59 -20.02 -16.00 -55.61
N THR A 60 -19.06 -16.57 -54.86
CA THR A 60 -17.62 -16.52 -55.13
C THR A 60 -17.31 -17.47 -56.30
N PRO A 61 -16.58 -17.06 -57.34
CA PRO A 61 -16.13 -17.96 -58.38
C PRO A 61 -15.00 -18.88 -57.88
N THR A 62 -15.09 -20.14 -58.24
CA THR A 62 -14.08 -21.18 -58.01
C THR A 62 -12.79 -20.85 -58.77
N PRO A 63 -11.59 -20.89 -58.15
CA PRO A 63 -10.36 -20.68 -58.89
C PRO A 63 -9.98 -21.93 -59.73
N GLU A 64 -9.58 -21.68 -60.95
CA GLU A 64 -9.03 -22.63 -61.89
C GLU A 64 -7.66 -23.16 -61.41
N PRO A 65 -7.30 -24.45 -61.65
CA PRO A 65 -6.03 -25.00 -61.21
C PRO A 65 -4.87 -24.43 -62.04
N SER A 66 -3.88 -23.85 -61.29
CA SER A 66 -2.62 -23.36 -61.85
C SER A 66 -1.72 -24.53 -62.29
N PRO A 67 -1.00 -24.42 -63.40
CA PRO A 67 -0.10 -25.49 -63.89
C PRO A 67 1.09 -25.71 -62.92
N ALA A 68 1.49 -26.97 -62.79
CA ALA A 68 2.58 -27.43 -61.96
C ALA A 68 3.92 -26.76 -62.31
N ALA A 69 4.51 -26.12 -61.31
CA ALA A 69 5.86 -25.56 -61.41
C ALA A 69 6.92 -26.64 -61.38
N SER A 70 7.93 -26.51 -62.27
CA SER A 70 9.13 -27.32 -62.35
C SER A 70 9.95 -27.28 -61.06
N PRO A 71 10.64 -28.35 -60.65
CA PRO A 71 11.43 -28.36 -59.43
C PRO A 71 12.63 -27.42 -59.54
N ALA A 72 12.78 -26.58 -58.50
CA ALA A 72 13.91 -25.68 -58.34
C ALA A 72 15.19 -26.44 -57.95
N PRO A 73 16.39 -25.95 -58.32
CA PRO A 73 17.65 -26.56 -57.93
C PRO A 73 17.90 -26.50 -56.42
N PRO A 74 18.68 -27.44 -55.85
CA PRO A 74 18.92 -27.47 -54.40
C PRO A 74 19.69 -26.23 -53.95
N SER A 75 19.19 -25.63 -52.85
CA SER A 75 19.82 -24.50 -52.18
C SER A 75 21.17 -24.89 -51.56
N PRO A 76 22.14 -23.98 -51.52
CA PRO A 76 23.42 -24.22 -50.83
C PRO A 76 23.21 -24.41 -49.32
N PRO A 77 24.07 -25.16 -48.62
CA PRO A 77 23.95 -25.42 -47.21
C PRO A 77 23.99 -24.11 -46.40
N SER A 78 23.03 -23.92 -45.50
CA SER A 78 23.01 -22.82 -44.54
C SER A 78 24.27 -22.81 -43.70
N PRO A 79 24.84 -21.64 -43.39
CA PRO A 79 25.97 -21.56 -42.48
C PRO A 79 25.52 -22.04 -41.08
N THR A 80 26.35 -22.87 -40.47
CA THR A 80 26.16 -23.33 -39.07
C THR A 80 26.06 -22.10 -38.16
N PRO A 81 25.02 -21.99 -37.34
CA PRO A 81 24.94 -20.87 -36.41
C PRO A 81 26.09 -20.95 -35.41
N THR A 82 26.96 -19.94 -35.42
CA THR A 82 27.91 -19.70 -34.33
C THR A 82 27.09 -19.42 -33.09
N LEU A 83 27.16 -20.29 -32.06
CA LEU A 83 26.57 -20.07 -30.77
C LEU A 83 27.23 -18.85 -30.16
N GLU A 84 26.52 -17.69 -30.14
CA GLU A 84 26.89 -16.60 -29.26
C GLU A 84 26.89 -17.12 -27.81
N PRO A 85 27.87 -16.72 -26.98
CA PRO A 85 27.87 -17.10 -25.59
C PRO A 85 26.54 -16.64 -24.95
N SER A 86 25.83 -17.62 -24.39
CA SER A 86 24.59 -17.34 -23.62
C SER A 86 24.86 -16.23 -22.63
N PRO A 87 24.01 -15.17 -22.54
CA PRO A 87 24.17 -14.14 -21.55
C PRO A 87 24.28 -14.80 -20.17
N ALA A 88 25.28 -14.37 -19.39
CA ALA A 88 25.47 -14.85 -18.02
C ALA A 88 24.13 -14.83 -17.30
N ALA A 89 23.79 -15.94 -16.62
CA ALA A 89 22.57 -16.00 -15.82
C ALA A 89 22.57 -14.81 -14.87
N PRO A 90 21.45 -14.08 -14.72
CA PRO A 90 21.36 -12.98 -13.77
C PRO A 90 21.74 -13.51 -12.38
N PRO A 91 22.41 -12.68 -11.55
CA PRO A 91 22.77 -13.10 -10.21
C PRO A 91 21.52 -13.66 -9.54
N SER A 92 21.64 -14.87 -8.96
CA SER A 92 20.55 -15.50 -8.23
C SER A 92 20.22 -14.60 -7.05
N LEU A 93 19.19 -13.77 -7.21
CA LEU A 93 18.62 -13.04 -6.08
C LEU A 93 18.20 -14.08 -5.05
N PRO A 94 18.42 -13.85 -3.74
CA PRO A 94 17.96 -14.76 -2.71
C PRO A 94 16.48 -15.02 -2.95
N SER A 95 16.07 -16.29 -2.85
CA SER A 95 14.71 -16.72 -3.16
C SER A 95 13.71 -15.80 -2.44
N LEU A 96 13.05 -14.92 -3.19
CA LEU A 96 12.11 -13.92 -2.67
C LEU A 96 10.81 -14.54 -2.13
N THR A 97 10.73 -15.87 -2.10
CA THR A 97 9.55 -16.64 -1.68
C THR A 97 9.53 -17.05 -0.21
N SER A 98 10.59 -16.76 0.58
CA SER A 98 10.65 -17.13 2.00
C SER A 98 11.13 -15.95 2.86
N HIS A 99 10.41 -14.81 2.81
CA HIS A 99 10.84 -13.56 3.44
C HIS A 99 10.52 -13.43 4.93
N TRP A 100 10.03 -14.48 5.56
CA TRP A 100 9.50 -14.44 6.91
C TRP A 100 10.21 -15.35 7.94
N PRO A 101 11.52 -15.66 7.87
CA PRO A 101 12.16 -16.36 8.96
C PRO A 101 12.89 -15.38 9.88
N ALA A 102 12.56 -15.41 11.15
CA ALA A 102 13.24 -14.67 12.23
C ALA A 102 14.71 -15.05 12.45
N THR A 103 15.30 -15.92 11.61
CA THR A 103 16.65 -16.45 11.77
C THR A 103 17.68 -15.81 10.84
N ALA A 104 17.25 -15.02 9.85
CA ALA A 104 18.13 -14.28 8.95
C ALA A 104 18.14 -12.80 9.30
N THR A 105 19.28 -12.12 9.07
CA THR A 105 19.34 -10.66 9.18
C THR A 105 18.42 -10.03 8.15
N SER A 106 17.48 -9.20 8.62
CA SER A 106 16.54 -8.46 7.78
C SER A 106 17.12 -7.11 7.42
N ARG A 107 17.15 -6.76 6.13
CA ARG A 107 17.61 -5.44 5.70
C ARG A 107 16.47 -4.45 5.62
N VAL A 108 16.69 -3.25 6.19
CA VAL A 108 15.85 -2.08 6.01
C VAL A 108 16.73 -0.94 5.47
N VAL A 109 16.33 -0.39 4.32
CA VAL A 109 17.02 0.75 3.72
C VAL A 109 16.17 1.99 3.93
N VAL A 110 16.76 3.04 4.51
CA VAL A 110 16.15 4.35 4.68
C VAL A 110 16.85 5.32 3.74
N VAL A 111 16.13 5.80 2.73
CA VAL A 111 16.67 6.77 1.75
C VAL A 111 16.04 8.12 2.02
N ARG A 112 16.86 9.14 2.28
CA ARG A 112 16.44 10.53 2.52
C ARG A 112 16.87 11.45 1.38
N HIS A 113 16.05 12.47 1.12
CA HIS A 113 16.39 13.56 0.18
C HIS A 113 15.82 14.87 0.69
N SER A 114 16.71 15.86 0.99
CA SER A 114 16.30 17.15 1.58
C SER A 114 15.38 17.96 0.67
N GLY A 115 15.59 17.89 -0.65
CA GLY A 115 14.85 18.62 -1.68
C GLY A 115 13.66 17.85 -2.26
N VAL A 116 13.14 16.80 -1.60
CA VAL A 116 12.06 15.97 -2.17
C VAL A 116 10.73 16.72 -2.38
N TRP A 117 10.54 17.86 -1.72
CA TRP A 117 9.30 18.62 -1.80
C TRP A 117 9.44 19.85 -2.70
N VAL A 118 8.55 19.98 -3.67
CA VAL A 118 8.34 21.20 -4.47
C VAL A 118 7.00 21.81 -4.03
N GLY A 119 7.06 22.87 -3.24
CA GLY A 119 5.86 23.42 -2.59
C GLY A 119 5.24 22.41 -1.61
N SER A 120 4.01 22.01 -1.86
CA SER A 120 3.26 21.05 -1.03
C SER A 120 3.29 19.61 -1.53
N ALA A 121 3.83 19.36 -2.73
CA ALA A 121 3.88 18.04 -3.36
C ALA A 121 5.31 17.51 -3.46
N PRO A 122 5.52 16.19 -3.33
CA PRO A 122 6.82 15.59 -3.61
C PRO A 122 7.14 15.63 -5.11
N ASP A 123 8.40 15.85 -5.45
CA ASP A 123 8.89 15.74 -6.82
C ASP A 123 8.93 14.28 -7.26
N PRO A 124 8.20 13.88 -8.32
CA PRO A 124 8.14 12.49 -8.76
C PRO A 124 9.48 11.92 -9.23
N GLN A 125 10.38 12.77 -9.79
CA GLN A 125 11.69 12.31 -10.28
C GLN A 125 12.63 12.05 -9.11
N ILE A 126 12.61 12.91 -8.09
CA ILE A 126 13.38 12.70 -6.86
C ILE A 126 12.88 11.44 -6.14
N VAL A 127 11.56 11.26 -6.02
CA VAL A 127 10.98 10.06 -5.40
C VAL A 127 11.39 8.79 -6.15
N LEU A 128 11.37 8.81 -7.48
CA LEU A 128 11.83 7.69 -8.30
C LEU A 128 13.32 7.39 -8.07
N HIS A 129 14.15 8.42 -8.01
CA HIS A 129 15.59 8.27 -7.70
C HIS A 129 15.81 7.70 -6.30
N MET A 130 15.05 8.15 -5.29
CA MET A 130 15.09 7.60 -3.94
C MET A 130 14.70 6.12 -3.93
N LEU A 131 13.66 5.73 -4.66
CA LEU A 131 13.23 4.33 -4.80
C LEU A 131 14.34 3.47 -5.42
N ASP A 132 14.95 3.93 -6.50
CA ASP A 132 16.03 3.20 -7.17
C ASP A 132 17.26 3.00 -6.28
N ALA A 133 17.70 4.06 -5.60
CA ALA A 133 18.80 3.99 -4.66
C ALA A 133 18.51 2.99 -3.53
N GLY A 134 17.27 2.99 -3.04
CA GLY A 134 16.84 2.08 -1.98
C GLY A 134 16.76 0.62 -2.44
N ILE A 135 16.22 0.36 -3.62
CA ILE A 135 16.17 -1.00 -4.20
C ILE A 135 17.58 -1.52 -4.49
N SER A 136 18.46 -0.68 -5.02
CA SER A 136 19.87 -1.01 -5.26
C SER A 136 20.57 -1.44 -3.98
N ALA A 137 20.41 -0.65 -2.90
CA ALA A 137 21.01 -0.95 -1.59
C ALA A 137 20.36 -2.15 -0.88
N LEU A 138 19.04 -2.36 -1.08
CA LEU A 138 18.33 -3.51 -0.52
C LEU A 138 18.85 -4.83 -1.08
N SER A 139 19.18 -4.86 -2.36
CA SER A 139 19.53 -6.07 -3.11
C SER A 139 21.02 -6.19 -3.45
N ASP A 140 21.85 -5.23 -3.03
CA ASP A 140 23.28 -5.16 -3.35
C ASP A 140 23.58 -5.24 -4.86
N THR A 141 22.73 -4.64 -5.71
CA THR A 141 22.91 -4.61 -7.16
C THR A 141 22.61 -3.24 -7.76
N ALA A 142 23.37 -2.87 -8.77
CA ALA A 142 23.10 -1.66 -9.57
C ALA A 142 21.98 -1.88 -10.61
N ASP A 143 21.65 -3.14 -10.96
CA ASP A 143 20.58 -3.44 -11.92
C ASP A 143 19.22 -3.49 -11.20
N VAL A 144 18.67 -2.30 -10.96
CA VAL A 144 17.36 -2.12 -10.31
C VAL A 144 16.24 -2.81 -11.10
N LEU A 145 16.31 -2.81 -12.44
CA LEU A 145 15.28 -3.44 -13.26
C LEU A 145 15.30 -4.97 -13.15
N ALA A 146 16.48 -5.58 -12.99
CA ALA A 146 16.56 -7.01 -12.72
C ALA A 146 15.85 -7.37 -11.40
N VAL A 147 15.97 -6.54 -10.37
CA VAL A 147 15.25 -6.74 -9.10
C VAL A 147 13.73 -6.69 -9.33
N TRP A 148 13.23 -5.67 -10.03
CA TRP A 148 11.80 -5.55 -10.32
C TRP A 148 11.26 -6.72 -11.15
N ARG A 149 12.04 -7.22 -12.14
CA ARG A 149 11.70 -8.44 -12.91
C ARG A 149 11.68 -9.69 -12.05
N ALA A 150 12.49 -9.75 -10.99
CA ALA A 150 12.46 -10.87 -10.05
C ALA A 150 11.29 -10.77 -9.06
N LEU A 151 10.84 -9.54 -8.76
CA LEU A 151 9.69 -9.28 -7.86
C LEU A 151 8.34 -9.51 -8.55
N SER A 152 8.25 -9.39 -9.88
CA SER A 152 7.00 -9.49 -10.62
C SER A 152 7.19 -10.18 -11.96
N ALA A 153 6.38 -11.21 -12.22
CA ALA A 153 6.28 -11.82 -13.54
C ALA A 153 5.30 -11.02 -14.43
N PRO A 154 5.45 -11.06 -15.78
CA PRO A 154 4.53 -10.37 -16.70
C PRO A 154 3.05 -10.74 -16.54
N ALA A 155 2.77 -11.95 -16.04
CA ALA A 155 1.41 -12.45 -15.80
C ALA A 155 0.85 -12.10 -14.41
N ASP A 156 1.65 -11.49 -13.53
CA ASP A 156 1.19 -11.12 -12.20
C ASP A 156 0.11 -10.03 -12.26
N ARG A 157 -0.81 -10.10 -11.30
CA ARG A 157 -1.70 -9.00 -10.93
C ARG A 157 -1.16 -8.39 -9.65
N VAL A 158 -0.53 -7.22 -9.78
CA VAL A 158 0.14 -6.58 -8.65
C VAL A 158 -0.79 -5.57 -7.99
N LEU A 159 -1.06 -5.78 -6.70
CA LEU A 159 -1.82 -4.86 -5.87
C LEU A 159 -0.86 -3.98 -5.08
N LEU A 160 -0.95 -2.66 -5.27
CA LEU A 160 -0.24 -1.66 -4.47
C LEU A 160 -1.14 -1.23 -3.32
N LYS A 161 -0.91 -1.78 -2.12
CA LYS A 161 -1.69 -1.39 -0.94
C LYS A 161 -1.15 -0.08 -0.36
N VAL A 162 -1.83 1.02 -0.67
CA VAL A 162 -1.52 2.35 -0.12
C VAL A 162 -2.24 2.59 1.21
N ASN A 163 -2.00 3.73 1.85
CA ASN A 163 -2.68 4.14 3.08
C ASN A 163 -3.22 5.57 2.95
N CYS A 164 -4.52 5.71 2.77
CA CYS A 164 -5.17 6.98 2.48
C CYS A 164 -6.11 7.48 3.61
N ILE A 165 -6.22 6.74 4.73
CA ILE A 165 -7.19 7.02 5.80
C ILE A 165 -6.89 8.31 6.60
N SER A 166 -5.90 9.07 6.28
CA SER A 166 -5.49 10.21 7.11
C SER A 166 -5.40 11.51 6.32
N ALA A 167 -6.03 12.55 6.84
CA ALA A 167 -5.93 13.89 6.28
C ALA A 167 -4.49 14.46 6.31
N GLY A 168 -3.67 14.05 7.29
CA GLY A 168 -2.34 14.63 7.53
C GLY A 168 -1.16 13.77 7.06
N GLY A 169 -1.39 12.61 6.45
CA GLY A 169 -0.29 11.72 6.09
C GLY A 169 -0.71 10.50 5.27
N PRO A 170 -1.43 10.68 4.16
CA PRO A 170 -1.68 9.57 3.25
C PRO A 170 -0.38 9.16 2.57
N THR A 171 -0.35 7.96 2.00
CA THR A 171 0.68 7.58 1.02
C THR A 171 0.64 8.58 -0.12
N GLN A 172 1.73 9.30 -0.34
CA GLN A 172 1.82 10.31 -1.39
C GLN A 172 1.75 9.62 -2.77
N PRO A 173 0.89 10.08 -3.70
CA PRO A 173 0.77 9.48 -5.02
C PRO A 173 2.09 9.30 -5.76
N ALA A 174 3.04 10.24 -5.62
CA ALA A 174 4.35 10.15 -6.22
C ALA A 174 5.09 8.85 -5.84
N VAL A 175 4.92 8.33 -4.61
CA VAL A 175 5.56 7.08 -4.18
C VAL A 175 4.92 5.86 -4.87
N ALA A 176 3.59 5.81 -4.91
CA ALA A 176 2.90 4.71 -5.59
C ALA A 176 3.17 4.70 -7.09
N TYR A 177 3.16 5.88 -7.73
CA TYR A 177 3.46 5.98 -9.17
C TYR A 177 4.93 5.72 -9.51
N ALA A 178 5.88 5.95 -8.60
CA ALA A 178 7.26 5.51 -8.78
C ALA A 178 7.36 3.97 -8.83
N VAL A 179 6.62 3.27 -7.96
CA VAL A 179 6.51 1.80 -7.98
C VAL A 179 5.84 1.33 -9.27
N VAL A 180 4.70 1.94 -9.67
CA VAL A 180 4.02 1.67 -10.95
C VAL A 180 5.01 1.78 -12.11
N ARG A 181 5.77 2.86 -12.18
CA ARG A 181 6.74 3.09 -13.25
C ARG A 181 7.75 1.94 -13.33
N ARG A 182 8.31 1.49 -12.22
CA ARG A 182 9.30 0.40 -12.21
C ARG A 182 8.70 -0.97 -12.55
N LEU A 183 7.47 -1.24 -12.15
CA LEU A 183 6.75 -2.44 -12.56
C LEU A 183 6.52 -2.45 -14.08
N GLN A 184 6.13 -1.33 -14.68
CA GLN A 184 5.97 -1.20 -16.12
C GLN A 184 7.30 -1.31 -16.87
N ASP A 185 8.37 -0.68 -16.39
CA ASP A 185 9.72 -0.79 -16.94
C ASP A 185 10.24 -2.24 -16.87
N ALA A 186 9.78 -3.01 -15.87
CA ALA A 186 10.07 -4.44 -15.73
C ALA A 186 9.24 -5.33 -16.68
N GLY A 187 8.26 -4.77 -17.39
CA GLY A 187 7.45 -5.47 -18.40
C GLY A 187 6.03 -5.82 -17.94
N LEU A 188 5.57 -5.33 -16.79
CA LEU A 188 4.20 -5.57 -16.35
C LEU A 188 3.23 -4.64 -17.09
N SER A 189 2.12 -5.21 -17.61
CA SER A 189 1.05 -4.42 -18.24
C SER A 189 0.37 -3.50 -17.23
N ALA A 190 0.03 -2.29 -17.66
CA ALA A 190 -0.60 -1.29 -16.81
C ALA A 190 -1.92 -1.77 -16.19
N GLU A 191 -2.71 -2.52 -16.95
CA GLU A 191 -4.01 -3.08 -16.54
C GLU A 191 -3.86 -4.14 -15.45
N ASN A 192 -2.67 -4.71 -15.28
CA ASN A 192 -2.35 -5.68 -14.24
C ASN A 192 -1.84 -5.03 -12.95
N ILE A 193 -1.83 -3.71 -12.86
CA ILE A 193 -1.44 -2.95 -11.66
C ILE A 193 -2.68 -2.29 -11.07
N LEU A 194 -2.96 -2.55 -9.79
CA LEU A 194 -4.03 -1.93 -9.04
C LEU A 194 -3.49 -1.14 -7.86
N ILE A 195 -3.69 0.17 -7.83
CA ILE A 195 -3.52 1.02 -6.64
C ILE A 195 -4.80 0.89 -5.80
N PHE A 196 -4.66 0.44 -4.57
CA PHE A 196 -5.79 -0.02 -3.75
C PHE A 196 -5.74 0.55 -2.33
N ASP A 197 -6.89 1.04 -1.86
CA ASP A 197 -7.18 1.26 -0.46
C ASP A 197 -8.67 0.97 -0.18
N ARG A 198 -9.15 1.29 1.01
CA ARG A 198 -10.48 0.96 1.52
C ARG A 198 -11.62 1.52 0.67
N THR A 199 -11.54 2.80 0.27
CA THR A 199 -12.62 3.50 -0.43
C THR A 199 -12.10 4.43 -1.52
N ASP A 200 -12.92 4.62 -2.55
CA ASP A 200 -12.66 5.60 -3.61
C ASP A 200 -12.47 7.01 -3.05
N GLY A 201 -13.29 7.38 -2.06
CA GLY A 201 -13.23 8.71 -1.44
C GLY A 201 -11.91 8.98 -0.72
N GLU A 202 -11.33 7.99 -0.05
CA GLU A 202 -10.02 8.10 0.61
C GLU A 202 -8.89 8.24 -0.41
N LEU A 203 -8.94 7.46 -1.50
CA LEU A 203 -7.97 7.57 -2.60
C LEU A 203 -8.04 8.94 -3.26
N ALA A 204 -9.23 9.40 -3.64
CA ALA A 204 -9.43 10.71 -4.27
C ALA A 204 -8.97 11.85 -3.34
N ALA A 205 -9.29 11.79 -2.05
CA ALA A 205 -8.87 12.79 -1.06
C ALA A 205 -7.34 12.81 -0.86
N ALA A 206 -6.66 11.69 -1.08
CA ALA A 206 -5.20 11.59 -1.06
C ALA A 206 -4.54 12.05 -2.37
N GLY A 207 -5.31 12.43 -3.39
CA GLY A 207 -4.82 12.93 -4.67
C GLY A 207 -4.60 11.87 -5.75
N TYR A 208 -5.12 10.66 -5.57
CA TYR A 208 -5.08 9.62 -6.61
C TYR A 208 -6.17 9.87 -7.66
N THR A 209 -5.85 9.59 -8.92
CA THR A 209 -6.84 9.58 -10.01
C THR A 209 -7.48 8.20 -10.06
N LEU A 210 -8.79 8.16 -9.83
CA LEU A 210 -9.55 6.91 -9.86
C LEU A 210 -9.65 6.36 -11.29
N ASN A 211 -9.51 5.04 -11.43
CA ASN A 211 -9.72 4.28 -12.66
C ASN A 211 -10.23 2.88 -12.29
N ASP A 212 -11.48 2.59 -12.63
CA ASP A 212 -12.14 1.31 -12.36
C ASP A 212 -12.63 0.73 -13.69
N GLY A 213 -11.86 -0.19 -14.27
CA GLY A 213 -12.16 -0.87 -15.53
C GLY A 213 -11.84 -0.10 -16.82
N GLY A 214 -11.30 1.15 -16.74
CA GLY A 214 -10.76 1.85 -17.91
C GLY A 214 -9.36 1.35 -18.30
N PRO A 215 -8.83 1.78 -19.45
CA PRO A 215 -7.48 1.41 -19.87
C PRO A 215 -6.43 1.98 -18.92
N GLY A 216 -5.31 1.25 -18.76
CA GLY A 216 -4.18 1.65 -17.94
C GLY A 216 -4.23 1.17 -16.51
N VAL A 217 -3.41 1.77 -15.65
CA VAL A 217 -3.30 1.41 -14.23
C VAL A 217 -4.64 1.59 -13.53
N GLN A 218 -5.08 0.55 -12.84
CA GLN A 218 -6.33 0.59 -12.08
C GLN A 218 -6.09 1.31 -10.74
N CYS A 219 -7.06 2.08 -10.29
CA CYS A 219 -7.03 2.78 -9.01
C CYS A 219 -8.43 2.93 -8.46
N HIS A 220 -8.79 2.09 -7.49
CA HIS A 220 -10.12 2.12 -6.89
C HIS A 220 -10.09 1.59 -5.46
N GLY A 221 -11.12 1.90 -4.70
CA GLY A 221 -11.38 1.34 -3.38
C GLY A 221 -11.81 -0.11 -3.45
N ALA A 222 -11.95 -0.72 -2.30
CA ALA A 222 -12.31 -2.13 -2.15
C ALA A 222 -13.60 -2.50 -2.88
N ARG A 223 -13.58 -3.64 -3.56
CA ARG A 223 -14.72 -4.24 -4.26
C ARG A 223 -14.97 -5.64 -3.73
N GLY A 224 -16.25 -5.94 -3.48
CA GLY A 224 -16.74 -7.25 -3.08
C GLY A 224 -16.06 -7.83 -1.83
N GLU A 225 -16.69 -8.85 -1.25
CA GLU A 225 -16.12 -9.63 -0.15
C GLU A 225 -15.59 -10.97 -0.69
N GLY A 226 -14.38 -11.31 -0.34
CA GLY A 226 -13.68 -12.52 -0.74
C GLY A 226 -13.56 -13.54 0.40
N SER A 227 -12.38 -14.13 0.51
CA SER A 227 -12.07 -15.22 1.45
C SER A 227 -12.17 -14.77 2.92
N VAL A 228 -12.42 -15.74 3.80
CA VAL A 228 -12.53 -15.51 5.24
C VAL A 228 -11.18 -15.64 5.91
N ALA A 229 -10.83 -14.68 6.75
CA ALA A 229 -9.77 -14.78 7.75
C ALA A 229 -10.41 -14.99 9.13
N ALA A 230 -10.28 -16.19 9.67
CA ALA A 230 -10.69 -16.51 11.02
C ALA A 230 -9.56 -16.16 11.98
N LEU A 231 -9.69 -15.03 12.67
CA LEU A 231 -8.71 -14.54 13.64
C LEU A 231 -9.23 -14.72 15.06
N THR A 232 -8.34 -14.71 16.04
CA THR A 232 -8.71 -14.88 17.46
C THR A 232 -9.74 -13.85 17.93
N GLN A 233 -9.61 -12.59 17.49
CA GLN A 233 -10.53 -11.54 17.92
C GLN A 233 -11.86 -11.52 17.16
N ALA A 234 -11.84 -11.81 15.87
CA ALA A 234 -13.04 -11.85 15.02
C ALA A 234 -12.73 -12.52 13.67
N SER A 235 -13.76 -13.11 13.06
CA SER A 235 -13.69 -13.47 11.65
C SER A 235 -13.98 -12.23 10.79
N VAL A 236 -13.13 -11.98 9.81
CA VAL A 236 -13.28 -10.92 8.81
C VAL A 236 -13.16 -11.49 7.41
N ARG A 237 -13.54 -10.73 6.39
CA ARG A 237 -13.35 -11.14 5.00
C ARG A 237 -12.36 -10.22 4.31
N PHE A 238 -11.43 -10.79 3.58
CA PHE A 238 -10.64 -10.03 2.62
C PHE A 238 -11.54 -9.46 1.54
N TYR A 239 -11.13 -8.38 0.93
CA TYR A 239 -11.77 -7.92 -0.30
C TYR A 239 -11.32 -8.76 -1.49
N GLN A 240 -12.20 -8.89 -2.50
CA GLN A 240 -11.94 -9.71 -3.69
C GLN A 240 -10.68 -9.27 -4.44
N ASP A 241 -10.37 -7.97 -4.41
CA ASP A 241 -9.17 -7.42 -5.03
C ASP A 241 -7.89 -8.06 -4.47
N LEU A 242 -7.84 -8.27 -3.15
CA LEU A 242 -6.70 -8.92 -2.51
C LEU A 242 -6.63 -10.41 -2.86
N ASP A 243 -7.76 -11.08 -2.94
CA ASP A 243 -7.82 -12.48 -3.34
C ASP A 243 -7.37 -12.67 -4.80
N ALA A 244 -7.76 -11.75 -5.68
CA ALA A 244 -7.41 -11.76 -7.10
C ALA A 244 -5.94 -11.39 -7.38
N ALA A 245 -5.30 -10.63 -6.50
CA ALA A 245 -3.90 -10.29 -6.62
C ALA A 245 -3.00 -11.53 -6.50
N THR A 246 -1.94 -11.59 -7.30
CA THR A 246 -0.89 -12.63 -7.21
C THR A 246 0.36 -12.11 -6.49
N ALA A 247 0.54 -10.79 -6.47
CA ALA A 247 1.63 -10.12 -5.77
C ALA A 247 1.14 -8.82 -5.12
N ILE A 248 1.75 -8.45 -4.00
CA ILE A 248 1.45 -7.22 -3.26
C ILE A 248 2.74 -6.44 -3.07
N VAL A 249 2.70 -5.13 -3.37
CA VAL A 249 3.65 -4.15 -2.85
C VAL A 249 2.91 -3.33 -1.80
N ASN A 250 3.34 -3.44 -0.55
CA ASN A 250 2.72 -2.71 0.55
C ASN A 250 3.37 -1.33 0.71
N ILE A 251 2.58 -0.24 0.59
CA ILE A 251 3.08 1.14 0.60
C ILE A 251 2.45 1.91 1.78
N PRO A 252 2.84 1.61 3.03
CA PRO A 252 2.31 2.25 4.23
C PRO A 252 2.89 3.65 4.43
N THR A 253 2.20 4.46 5.25
CA THR A 253 2.75 5.68 5.83
C THR A 253 2.87 5.50 7.36
N PRO A 254 4.04 5.73 7.96
CA PRO A 254 4.21 5.62 9.41
C PRO A 254 3.36 6.65 10.18
N LYS A 255 2.52 6.16 11.09
CA LYS A 255 1.63 6.99 11.93
C LYS A 255 1.51 6.43 13.33
N GLN A 256 1.30 7.30 14.33
CA GLN A 256 0.83 6.87 15.63
C GLN A 256 -0.57 6.25 15.53
N HIS A 257 -0.92 5.37 16.45
CA HIS A 257 -2.25 4.78 16.53
C HIS A 257 -2.66 4.49 17.98
N GLY A 258 -3.83 4.99 18.38
CA GLY A 258 -4.29 4.92 19.77
C GLY A 258 -4.40 3.48 20.30
N SER A 259 -4.82 2.52 19.47
CA SER A 259 -4.98 1.11 19.90
C SER A 259 -3.81 0.20 19.56
N ALA A 260 -2.88 0.61 18.71
CA ALA A 260 -1.78 -0.27 18.26
C ALA A 260 -0.40 0.35 18.47
N GLY A 261 -0.32 1.48 19.18
CA GLY A 261 0.89 2.28 19.28
C GLY A 261 1.27 2.90 17.93
N VAL A 262 1.56 2.09 16.96
CA VAL A 262 1.93 2.52 15.60
C VAL A 262 1.08 1.83 14.52
N SER A 263 1.00 2.47 13.37
CA SER A 263 0.43 1.94 12.13
C SER A 263 1.45 2.15 11.02
N VAL A 264 2.04 1.06 10.51
CA VAL A 264 2.99 1.04 9.41
C VAL A 264 2.58 -0.11 8.47
N ALA A 265 3.47 -1.00 8.05
CA ALA A 265 3.20 -2.04 7.05
C ALA A 265 2.20 -3.10 7.52
N LEU A 266 2.42 -3.67 8.71
CA LEU A 266 1.57 -4.75 9.22
C LEU A 266 0.12 -4.28 9.40
N LYS A 267 -0.07 -3.11 10.01
CA LYS A 267 -1.42 -2.57 10.24
C LYS A 267 -2.07 -2.01 8.97
N ASN A 268 -1.33 -1.75 7.90
CA ASN A 268 -1.89 -1.28 6.64
C ASN A 268 -2.92 -2.25 6.05
N HIS A 269 -2.77 -3.56 6.32
CA HIS A 269 -3.70 -4.59 5.88
C HIS A 269 -5.06 -4.59 6.61
N TYR A 270 -5.26 -3.76 7.66
CA TYR A 270 -6.61 -3.51 8.16
C TYR A 270 -7.51 -2.88 7.08
N GLY A 271 -6.93 -2.13 6.13
CA GLY A 271 -7.63 -1.63 4.95
C GLY A 271 -7.93 -2.70 3.89
N SER A 272 -7.48 -3.94 4.08
CA SER A 272 -7.70 -5.05 3.14
C SER A 272 -8.88 -5.96 3.53
N VAL A 273 -9.59 -5.63 4.63
CA VAL A 273 -10.69 -6.45 5.16
C VAL A 273 -11.94 -5.62 5.44
N ASN A 274 -13.10 -6.26 5.38
CA ASN A 274 -14.42 -5.63 5.43
C ASN A 274 -14.79 -5.01 6.80
N ARG A 275 -14.26 -5.52 7.91
CA ARG A 275 -14.62 -5.07 9.27
C ARG A 275 -13.39 -4.82 10.13
N PRO A 276 -12.49 -3.88 9.74
CA PRO A 276 -11.27 -3.61 10.50
C PRO A 276 -11.51 -3.14 11.94
N GLY A 277 -12.66 -2.51 12.19
CA GLY A 277 -13.05 -2.08 13.54
C GLY A 277 -13.12 -3.22 14.56
N ALA A 278 -13.52 -4.42 14.15
CA ALA A 278 -13.60 -5.61 15.00
C ALA A 278 -12.22 -6.10 15.48
N LEU A 279 -11.14 -5.64 14.86
CA LEU A 279 -9.76 -6.05 15.14
C LEU A 279 -9.01 -5.06 16.05
N HIS A 280 -9.68 -4.07 16.62
CA HIS A 280 -9.03 -3.03 17.46
C HIS A 280 -8.98 -3.38 18.96
N GLY A 281 -9.53 -4.53 19.36
CA GLY A 281 -9.42 -5.02 20.73
C GLY A 281 -7.97 -5.36 21.12
N ASN A 282 -7.69 -5.43 22.42
CA ASN A 282 -6.40 -5.88 22.97
C ASN A 282 -5.16 -5.26 22.28
N TRP A 283 -5.14 -3.95 22.07
CA TRP A 283 -4.04 -3.25 21.38
C TRP A 283 -3.82 -3.73 19.94
N CYS A 284 -4.85 -4.24 19.28
CA CYS A 284 -4.80 -4.88 17.97
C CYS A 284 -3.89 -6.13 17.90
N ASP A 285 -3.52 -6.69 19.04
CA ASP A 285 -2.65 -7.87 19.16
C ASP A 285 -3.44 -9.05 19.74
N PRO A 286 -3.44 -10.25 19.14
CA PRO A 286 -2.60 -10.67 18.01
C PRO A 286 -3.20 -10.40 16.61
N ALA A 287 -4.33 -9.71 16.49
CA ALA A 287 -5.07 -9.60 15.22
C ALA A 287 -4.26 -9.05 14.05
N ILE A 288 -3.38 -8.05 14.28
CA ILE A 288 -2.47 -7.54 13.24
C ILE A 288 -1.59 -8.67 12.73
N VAL A 289 -1.03 -9.46 13.63
CA VAL A 289 -0.07 -10.53 13.30
C VAL A 289 -0.78 -11.67 12.57
N GLU A 290 -1.91 -12.12 13.12
CA GLU A 290 -2.73 -13.19 12.54
C GLU A 290 -3.22 -12.84 11.12
N LEU A 291 -3.60 -11.58 10.88
CA LEU A 291 -4.02 -11.12 9.57
C LEU A 291 -2.87 -11.15 8.57
N ASN A 292 -1.68 -10.70 8.98
CA ASN A 292 -0.50 -10.72 8.12
C ASN A 292 0.05 -12.13 7.89
N ALA A 293 -0.19 -13.07 8.81
CA ALA A 293 0.17 -14.47 8.67
C ALA A 293 -0.72 -15.24 7.67
N GLN A 294 -1.88 -14.67 7.28
CA GLN A 294 -2.74 -15.30 6.27
C GLN A 294 -2.02 -15.42 4.93
N PRO A 295 -2.17 -16.53 4.20
CA PRO A 295 -1.54 -16.73 2.89
C PRO A 295 -1.84 -15.61 1.89
N ASN A 296 -3.05 -15.02 1.95
CA ASN A 296 -3.47 -13.91 1.10
C ASN A 296 -2.61 -12.66 1.25
N VAL A 297 -1.97 -12.47 2.40
CA VAL A 297 -1.06 -11.35 2.69
C VAL A 297 0.38 -11.83 2.63
N ARG A 298 0.72 -12.82 3.47
CA ARG A 298 2.09 -13.29 3.65
C ARG A 298 2.72 -13.77 2.35
N ASP A 299 2.05 -14.68 1.65
CA ASP A 299 2.64 -15.35 0.49
C ASP A 299 2.64 -14.47 -0.78
N LYS A 300 1.85 -13.39 -0.77
CA LYS A 300 1.74 -12.45 -1.88
C LYS A 300 2.57 -11.18 -1.70
N THR A 301 2.93 -10.80 -0.46
CA THR A 301 3.73 -9.59 -0.22
C THR A 301 5.16 -9.79 -0.72
N ARG A 302 5.56 -9.00 -1.72
CA ARG A 302 6.88 -9.08 -2.36
C ARG A 302 7.83 -7.99 -1.87
N LEU A 303 7.29 -6.84 -1.50
CA LEU A 303 8.08 -5.67 -1.12
C LEU A 303 7.25 -4.76 -0.22
N VAL A 304 7.92 -4.08 0.69
CA VAL A 304 7.35 -2.95 1.45
C VAL A 304 8.12 -1.68 1.10
N VAL A 305 7.37 -0.63 0.71
CA VAL A 305 7.91 0.71 0.43
C VAL A 305 7.21 1.70 1.37
N GLY A 306 7.75 1.91 2.55
CA GLY A 306 7.24 2.85 3.53
C GLY A 306 7.36 4.29 3.03
N ALA A 307 6.23 4.94 2.79
CA ALA A 307 6.16 6.33 2.34
C ALA A 307 6.32 7.27 3.54
N ALA A 308 7.55 7.41 4.02
CA ALA A 308 7.91 8.28 5.14
C ALA A 308 8.33 9.69 4.71
N LEU A 309 7.86 10.16 3.55
CA LEU A 309 8.08 11.56 3.16
C LEU A 309 7.47 12.49 4.21
N SER A 310 6.31 12.10 4.74
CA SER A 310 5.63 12.73 5.86
C SER A 310 5.17 11.63 6.82
N VAL A 311 5.33 11.85 8.13
CA VAL A 311 4.95 10.91 9.19
C VAL A 311 4.09 11.61 10.24
N SER A 312 3.25 10.88 10.97
CA SER A 312 2.37 11.46 12.00
C SER A 312 2.69 10.87 13.38
N PRO A 313 3.64 11.48 14.12
CA PRO A 313 4.12 10.93 15.39
C PRO A 313 3.15 11.11 16.56
N ASP A 314 2.31 12.18 16.58
CA ASP A 314 1.43 12.55 17.70
C ASP A 314 -0.04 12.59 17.30
N ASP A 315 -0.33 13.43 16.32
CA ASP A 315 -1.66 13.70 15.79
C ASP A 315 -1.60 13.61 14.27
N TRP A 316 -2.61 12.98 13.68
CA TRP A 316 -2.69 12.83 12.23
C TRP A 316 -2.83 14.17 11.50
N ASN A 317 -3.31 15.21 12.19
CA ASN A 317 -3.41 16.57 11.65
C ASN A 317 -2.12 17.39 11.81
N ARG A 318 -1.09 16.84 12.45
CA ARG A 318 0.21 17.50 12.67
C ARG A 318 1.37 16.67 12.17
N PRO A 319 1.46 16.42 10.86
CA PRO A 319 2.54 15.60 10.31
C PRO A 319 3.91 16.26 10.52
N ALA A 320 4.94 15.44 10.47
CA ALA A 320 6.34 15.82 10.41
C ALA A 320 6.93 15.38 9.07
N ARG A 321 7.79 16.18 8.49
CA ARG A 321 8.55 15.80 7.30
C ARG A 321 9.76 14.96 7.73
N GLU A 322 9.77 13.69 7.35
CA GLU A 322 10.94 12.80 7.48
C GLU A 322 11.76 12.76 6.19
N ASN A 323 11.12 13.11 5.05
CA ASN A 323 11.72 13.15 3.72
C ASN A 323 12.38 11.83 3.32
N ALA A 324 11.81 10.71 3.75
CA ALA A 324 12.39 9.38 3.56
C ALA A 324 11.46 8.40 2.85
N LEU A 325 12.08 7.41 2.19
CA LEU A 325 11.47 6.12 1.86
C LEU A 325 12.13 5.05 2.73
N LEU A 326 11.33 4.11 3.23
CA LEU A 326 11.78 2.92 3.94
C LEU A 326 11.53 1.71 3.05
N ILE A 327 12.55 0.91 2.76
CA ILE A 327 12.43 -0.18 1.80
C ILE A 327 12.94 -1.46 2.44
N SER A 328 12.10 -2.52 2.45
CA SER A 328 12.44 -3.81 3.02
C SER A 328 11.62 -4.94 2.41
N PHE A 329 12.16 -6.14 2.47
CA PHE A 329 11.39 -7.37 2.25
C PHE A 329 10.69 -7.85 3.53
N ASP A 330 11.15 -7.43 4.70
CA ASP A 330 10.60 -7.78 6.01
C ASP A 330 9.70 -6.65 6.54
N PRO A 331 8.37 -6.83 6.56
CA PRO A 331 7.46 -5.80 7.06
C PRO A 331 7.56 -5.56 8.56
N VAL A 332 8.03 -6.56 9.35
CA VAL A 332 8.20 -6.42 10.81
C VAL A 332 9.41 -5.56 11.12
N ALA A 333 10.54 -5.81 10.43
CA ALA A 333 11.73 -4.99 10.54
C ALA A 333 11.48 -3.55 10.11
N LEU A 334 10.75 -3.35 9.00
CA LEU A 334 10.37 -2.03 8.54
C LEU A 334 9.45 -1.31 9.53
N ASP A 335 8.48 -2.01 10.15
CA ASP A 335 7.60 -1.43 11.17
C ASP A 335 8.39 -1.02 12.42
N THR A 336 9.42 -1.80 12.80
CA THR A 336 10.33 -1.48 13.90
C THR A 336 11.07 -0.17 13.63
N VAL A 337 11.69 -0.02 12.46
CA VAL A 337 12.36 1.23 12.04
C VAL A 337 11.36 2.38 11.93
N GLY A 338 10.16 2.14 11.37
CA GLY A 338 9.09 3.12 11.27
C GLY A 338 8.61 3.61 12.63
N ARG A 339 8.48 2.72 13.63
CA ARG A 339 8.20 3.07 15.02
C ARG A 339 9.29 3.99 15.59
N ASP A 340 10.54 3.65 15.40
CA ASP A 340 11.67 4.40 15.96
C ASP A 340 11.77 5.81 15.35
N ILE A 341 11.41 5.96 14.07
CA ILE A 341 11.25 7.28 13.43
C ILE A 341 10.15 8.08 14.12
N LEU A 342 8.99 7.48 14.37
CA LEU A 342 7.88 8.16 15.07
C LEU A 342 8.27 8.55 16.50
N VAL A 343 8.97 7.67 17.23
CA VAL A 343 9.50 7.93 18.59
C VAL A 343 10.42 9.15 18.57
N ARG A 344 11.41 9.17 17.67
CA ARG A 344 12.34 10.30 17.52
C ARG A 344 11.64 11.63 17.26
N HIS A 345 10.67 11.66 16.34
CA HIS A 345 9.91 12.88 16.06
C HIS A 345 9.05 13.34 17.24
N ARG A 346 8.42 12.42 17.97
CA ARG A 346 7.62 12.75 19.15
C ARG A 346 8.50 13.32 20.25
N GLN A 347 9.63 12.69 20.55
CA GLN A 347 10.59 13.17 21.54
C GLN A 347 11.17 14.54 21.18
N ALA A 348 11.49 14.76 19.89
CA ALA A 348 11.98 16.06 19.42
C ALA A 348 10.94 17.20 19.61
N ARG A 349 9.66 16.86 19.73
CA ARG A 349 8.57 17.79 20.06
C ARG A 349 8.29 17.89 21.57
N GLY A 350 9.10 17.24 22.41
CA GLY A 350 8.92 17.21 23.86
C GLY A 350 7.80 16.27 24.35
N GLY A 351 7.29 15.38 23.47
CA GLY A 351 6.24 14.43 23.82
C GLY A 351 6.78 13.13 24.40
N ASP A 352 5.98 12.47 25.25
CA ASP A 352 6.26 11.12 25.73
C ASP A 352 6.00 10.07 24.63
N ALA A 353 6.97 9.19 24.40
CA ALA A 353 6.90 8.15 23.38
C ALA A 353 6.47 6.76 23.91
N GLY A 354 6.19 6.62 25.21
CA GLY A 354 5.83 5.36 25.83
C GLY A 354 4.68 4.64 25.09
N SER A 355 3.65 5.38 24.73
CA SER A 355 2.49 4.81 24.02
C SER A 355 2.82 4.26 22.62
N LEU A 356 3.86 4.76 21.94
CA LEU A 356 4.32 4.22 20.66
C LEU A 356 5.07 2.90 20.85
N ILE A 357 5.85 2.81 21.92
CA ILE A 357 6.71 1.65 22.22
C ILE A 357 5.87 0.53 22.83
N GLU A 358 5.18 0.81 23.93
CA GLU A 358 4.38 -0.17 24.69
C GLU A 358 3.13 -0.62 23.92
N GLY A 359 2.53 0.29 23.15
CA GLY A 359 1.35 0.00 22.33
C GLY A 359 1.65 -0.86 21.10
N ALA A 360 2.88 -0.87 20.60
CA ALA A 360 3.28 -1.66 19.44
C ALA A 360 3.52 -3.15 19.77
N ARG A 361 2.61 -3.76 20.54
CA ARG A 361 2.72 -5.15 21.04
C ARG A 361 2.83 -6.17 19.91
N HIS A 362 2.12 -5.92 18.82
CA HIS A 362 2.12 -6.76 17.63
C HIS A 362 3.52 -7.01 17.05
N LEU A 363 4.49 -6.10 17.23
CA LEU A 363 5.86 -6.31 16.78
C LEU A 363 6.51 -7.49 17.54
N GLY A 364 6.42 -7.49 18.87
CA GLY A 364 6.95 -8.59 19.69
C GLY A 364 6.23 -9.92 19.41
N THR A 365 4.93 -9.89 19.15
CA THR A 365 4.14 -11.07 18.77
C THR A 365 4.55 -11.59 17.39
N ALA A 366 4.76 -10.70 16.42
CA ALA A 366 5.21 -11.05 15.08
C ALA A 366 6.59 -11.74 15.10
N GLN A 367 7.55 -11.21 15.88
CA GLN A 367 8.85 -11.85 16.04
C GLN A 367 8.75 -13.24 16.68
N LYS A 368 7.93 -13.40 17.73
CA LYS A 368 7.73 -14.70 18.39
C LYS A 368 7.14 -15.75 17.45
N LEU A 369 6.33 -15.34 16.49
CA LEU A 369 5.74 -16.21 15.47
C LEU A 369 6.64 -16.39 14.23
N GLY A 370 7.86 -15.84 14.25
CA GLY A 370 8.81 -15.96 13.15
C GLY A 370 8.41 -15.18 11.88
N LEU A 371 7.61 -14.11 12.03
CA LEU A 371 7.14 -13.32 10.89
C LEU A 371 8.12 -12.20 10.49
N GLY A 372 9.21 -11.99 11.21
CA GLY A 372 10.22 -10.99 10.90
C GLY A 372 10.99 -10.54 12.14
N ALA A 373 11.94 -9.62 11.97
CA ALA A 373 12.87 -9.18 12.99
C ALA A 373 12.43 -7.88 13.68
N THR A 374 12.49 -7.87 15.03
CA THR A 374 12.39 -6.64 15.83
C THR A 374 13.65 -6.36 16.63
N ASP A 375 14.53 -7.36 16.78
CA ASP A 375 15.81 -7.19 17.41
C ASP A 375 16.74 -6.38 16.50
N VAL A 376 17.26 -5.27 17.00
CA VAL A 376 18.17 -4.38 16.26
C VAL A 376 19.44 -5.09 15.78
N ASN A 377 19.87 -6.16 16.47
CA ASN A 377 21.03 -6.97 16.06
C ASN A 377 20.71 -7.88 14.85
N LEU A 378 19.43 -8.07 14.55
CA LEU A 378 18.94 -8.83 13.38
C LEU A 378 18.47 -7.90 12.25
N ILE A 379 18.59 -6.58 12.40
CA ILE A 379 18.22 -5.60 11.38
C ILE A 379 19.48 -4.95 10.82
N ASP A 380 19.80 -5.26 9.55
CA ASP A 380 20.81 -4.54 8.75
C ASP A 380 20.20 -3.21 8.29
N LEU A 381 20.28 -2.18 9.14
CA LEU A 381 19.78 -0.84 8.83
C LEU A 381 20.80 -0.09 7.97
N ARG A 382 20.40 0.28 6.75
CA ARG A 382 21.19 1.11 5.84
C ARG A 382 20.54 2.46 5.64
N GLU A 383 21.27 3.52 5.89
CA GLU A 383 20.79 4.90 5.70
C GLU A 383 21.56 5.57 4.56
N ILE A 384 20.80 6.14 3.61
CA ILE A 384 21.32 6.82 2.42
C ILE A 384 20.73 8.22 2.43
N THR A 385 21.60 9.24 2.27
CA THR A 385 21.18 10.62 2.05
C THR A 385 21.56 11.03 0.64
N LEU A 386 20.56 11.48 -0.11
CA LEU A 386 20.68 11.99 -1.47
C LEU A 386 20.39 13.50 -1.46
N GLY A 387 21.17 14.30 -2.17
CA GLY A 387 20.90 15.71 -2.46
C GLY A 387 21.08 16.67 -1.29
#